data_7af0e3835259c939cf73c87219cd5207
#
_entry.id   7af0e3835259c939cf73c87219cd5207
#
_cell.length_a   1.000
_cell.length_b   1.000
_cell.length_c   1.000
_cell.angle_alpha   90.00
_cell.angle_beta   90.00
_cell.angle_gamma   90.00
#
_symmetry.space_group_name_H-M   'P 1'
#
loop_
_entity.id
_entity.type
_entity.pdbx_description
1 polymer ?
#
loop_
_entity_poly.entity_id
_entity_poly.type
_entity_poly.pdbx_seq_one_letter_code
_entity_poly.pdbx_strand_id
1 'polypeptide(L)'
;MRPSRRGDFDIAIICVLPLEYDAVSYTFDEFWDEDGDQYKRAIGDTNFYTTGRMGNYSVVLALLSQLGKAGAAGAAASMRSSYTGMRLALLTSVCGSVPRVDQHEQIFLGDVIISKTVFQYDFGWQFLDVFLHKNTVEDTLGRADRYPWPRHHVRDRSGSRSARTTNSSFSPVASR
;
A
#
# COMPACT_ATOMS: atom_id res chain seq x y z
N MET A 1 6.51 -17.37 -14.10
CA MET A 1 5.66 -17.86 -15.22
C MET A 1 4.56 -16.84 -15.43
N ARG A 2 4.25 -16.44 -16.67
CA ARG A 2 3.18 -15.49 -16.95
C ARG A 2 1.81 -16.09 -16.62
N PRO A 3 0.92 -15.40 -15.88
CA PRO A 3 -0.43 -15.89 -15.57
C PRO A 3 -1.25 -16.14 -16.83
N SER A 4 -2.13 -17.13 -16.77
CA SER A 4 -3.04 -17.42 -17.89
C SER A 4 -4.34 -16.60 -17.84
N ARG A 5 -4.72 -16.15 -16.65
CA ARG A 5 -5.97 -15.42 -16.38
C ARG A 5 -5.82 -14.47 -15.19
N ARG A 6 -6.75 -13.53 -15.05
CA ARG A 6 -6.79 -12.53 -13.97
C ARG A 6 -6.79 -13.14 -12.55
N GLY A 7 -7.39 -14.31 -12.38
CA GLY A 7 -7.42 -14.99 -11.10
C GLY A 7 -6.08 -15.57 -10.64
N ASP A 8 -5.07 -15.54 -11.47
CA ASP A 8 -3.75 -16.10 -11.15
C ASP A 8 -2.75 -15.04 -10.65
N PHE A 9 -3.22 -13.80 -10.45
CA PHE A 9 -2.44 -12.74 -9.83
C PHE A 9 -2.63 -12.76 -8.32
N ASP A 10 -1.51 -12.79 -7.59
CA ASP A 10 -1.51 -12.88 -6.13
C ASP A 10 -1.33 -11.55 -5.43
N ILE A 11 -0.62 -10.60 -6.07
CA ILE A 11 -0.19 -9.35 -5.44
C ILE A 11 -0.71 -8.17 -6.24
N ALA A 12 -1.31 -7.22 -5.54
CA ALA A 12 -1.61 -5.90 -6.06
C ALA A 12 -0.74 -4.84 -5.38
N ILE A 13 -0.26 -3.87 -6.16
CA ILE A 13 0.35 -2.65 -5.65
C ILE A 13 -0.54 -1.49 -6.08
N ILE A 14 -0.88 -0.63 -5.13
CA ILE A 14 -1.82 0.46 -5.34
C ILE A 14 -1.10 1.77 -5.10
N CYS A 15 -1.11 2.64 -6.09
CA CYS A 15 -0.56 3.99 -6.05
C CYS A 15 -1.65 5.02 -6.31
N VAL A 16 -1.48 6.21 -5.77
CA VAL A 16 -2.41 7.32 -5.95
C VAL A 16 -1.79 8.42 -6.81
N LEU A 17 -0.50 8.63 -6.70
CA LEU A 17 0.24 9.62 -7.46
C LEU A 17 1.01 8.98 -8.62
N PRO A 18 1.08 9.65 -9.79
CA PRO A 18 1.89 9.16 -10.90
C PRO A 18 3.36 8.92 -10.54
N LEU A 19 3.95 9.76 -9.69
CA LEU A 19 5.32 9.59 -9.21
C LEU A 19 5.52 8.27 -8.46
N GLU A 20 4.54 7.88 -7.64
CA GLU A 20 4.56 6.61 -6.90
C GLU A 20 4.45 5.43 -7.86
N TYR A 21 3.56 5.56 -8.83
CA TYR A 21 3.36 4.57 -9.88
C TYR A 21 4.65 4.37 -10.70
N ASP A 22 5.28 5.45 -11.13
CA ASP A 22 6.54 5.40 -11.89
C ASP A 22 7.64 4.74 -11.06
N ALA A 23 7.78 5.12 -9.79
CA ALA A 23 8.78 4.53 -8.91
C ALA A 23 8.59 3.01 -8.73
N VAL A 24 7.35 2.56 -8.60
CA VAL A 24 7.03 1.12 -8.52
C VAL A 24 7.27 0.43 -9.86
N SER A 25 6.93 1.07 -10.97
CA SER A 25 7.11 0.47 -12.30
C SER A 25 8.57 0.11 -12.59
N TYR A 26 9.53 0.91 -12.12
CA TYR A 26 10.96 0.60 -12.24
C TYR A 26 11.42 -0.65 -11.50
N THR A 27 10.60 -1.20 -10.61
CA THR A 27 10.92 -2.43 -9.86
C THR A 27 10.43 -3.70 -10.56
N PHE A 28 9.70 -3.57 -11.67
CA PHE A 28 9.27 -4.71 -12.47
C PHE A 28 10.44 -5.31 -13.25
N ASP A 29 10.53 -6.64 -13.23
CA ASP A 29 11.51 -7.37 -14.08
C ASP A 29 10.99 -7.56 -15.51
N GLU A 30 9.66 -7.57 -15.67
CA GLU A 30 8.99 -7.84 -16.95
C GLU A 30 7.59 -7.24 -16.93
N PHE A 31 7.18 -6.56 -18.01
CA PHE A 31 5.83 -6.09 -18.23
C PHE A 31 5.07 -7.02 -19.17
N TRP A 32 3.75 -7.13 -18.97
CA TRP A 32 2.91 -8.03 -19.77
C TRP A 32 1.79 -7.32 -20.56
N ASP A 33 1.73 -6.01 -20.48
CA ASP A 33 0.71 -5.17 -21.15
C ASP A 33 1.19 -4.57 -22.47
N GLU A 34 2.41 -4.85 -22.91
CA GLU A 34 2.97 -4.32 -24.17
C GLU A 34 2.12 -4.73 -25.40
N ASP A 35 1.47 -5.90 -25.33
CA ASP A 35 0.58 -6.42 -26.37
C ASP A 35 -0.90 -6.00 -26.17
N GLY A 36 -1.16 -5.03 -25.31
CA GLY A 36 -2.50 -4.59 -24.91
C GLY A 36 -3.05 -5.29 -23.67
N ASP A 37 -4.28 -4.94 -23.26
CA ASP A 37 -4.93 -5.48 -22.05
C ASP A 37 -5.39 -6.93 -22.27
N GLN A 38 -4.42 -7.84 -22.23
CA GLN A 38 -4.61 -9.28 -22.47
C GLN A 38 -5.54 -9.91 -21.43
N TYR A 39 -5.49 -9.40 -20.19
CA TYR A 39 -6.28 -9.94 -19.10
C TYR A 39 -7.67 -9.34 -19.01
N LYS A 40 -7.91 -8.20 -19.64
CA LYS A 40 -9.15 -7.42 -19.60
C LYS A 40 -9.54 -7.06 -18.17
N ARG A 41 -10.62 -6.34 -17.99
CA ARG A 41 -11.17 -5.92 -16.70
C ARG A 41 -12.56 -6.46 -16.49
N ALA A 42 -13.06 -6.51 -15.27
CA ALA A 42 -14.47 -6.78 -15.01
C ALA A 42 -15.34 -5.66 -15.61
N ILE A 43 -16.56 -5.99 -15.97
CA ILE A 43 -17.51 -5.00 -16.49
C ILE A 43 -17.72 -3.91 -15.41
N GLY A 44 -17.55 -2.65 -15.82
CA GLY A 44 -17.69 -1.51 -14.92
C GLY A 44 -16.42 -1.11 -14.15
N ASP A 45 -15.33 -1.86 -14.30
CA ASP A 45 -14.04 -1.46 -13.71
C ASP A 45 -13.35 -0.41 -14.60
N THR A 46 -13.16 0.79 -14.04
CA THR A 46 -12.54 1.94 -14.72
C THR A 46 -11.10 2.21 -14.28
N ASN A 47 -10.55 1.39 -13.39
CA ASN A 47 -9.18 1.55 -12.95
C ASN A 47 -8.18 1.31 -14.08
N PHE A 48 -7.02 1.93 -13.95
CA PHE A 48 -5.88 1.68 -14.83
C PHE A 48 -4.95 0.66 -14.17
N TYR A 49 -4.58 -0.37 -14.93
CA TYR A 49 -3.73 -1.45 -14.45
C TYR A 49 -2.53 -1.65 -15.37
N THR A 50 -1.40 -1.89 -14.77
CA THR A 50 -0.21 -2.47 -15.41
C THR A 50 0.08 -3.82 -14.79
N THR A 51 0.35 -4.80 -15.60
CA THR A 51 0.64 -6.16 -15.14
C THR A 51 2.06 -6.57 -15.49
N GLY A 52 2.65 -7.36 -14.61
CA GLY A 52 4.02 -7.80 -14.83
C GLY A 52 4.55 -8.72 -13.74
N ARG A 53 5.85 -8.93 -13.77
CA ARG A 53 6.57 -9.79 -12.83
C ARG A 53 7.53 -8.99 -11.95
N MET A 54 7.52 -9.30 -10.67
CA MET A 54 8.51 -8.84 -9.69
C MET A 54 9.07 -10.05 -8.95
N GLY A 55 10.30 -10.40 -9.21
CA GLY A 55 10.88 -11.64 -8.70
C GLY A 55 10.11 -12.88 -9.19
N ASN A 56 9.56 -13.62 -8.26
CA ASN A 56 8.75 -14.82 -8.55
C ASN A 56 7.24 -14.57 -8.53
N TYR A 57 6.81 -13.31 -8.40
CA TYR A 57 5.40 -12.97 -8.21
C TYR A 57 4.79 -12.32 -9.44
N SER A 58 3.54 -12.67 -9.70
CA SER A 58 2.69 -12.02 -10.67
C SER A 58 1.98 -10.84 -10.02
N VAL A 59 2.29 -9.64 -10.48
CA VAL A 59 1.90 -8.38 -9.84
C VAL A 59 0.98 -7.56 -10.73
N VAL A 60 -0.04 -6.99 -10.12
CA VAL A 60 -0.89 -5.96 -10.72
C VAL A 60 -0.57 -4.64 -10.05
N LEU A 61 -0.13 -3.67 -10.82
CA LEU A 61 0.06 -2.29 -10.38
C LEU A 61 -1.17 -1.46 -10.79
N ALA A 62 -1.77 -0.77 -9.85
CA ALA A 62 -2.92 0.08 -10.07
C ALA A 62 -2.62 1.54 -9.73
N LEU A 63 -2.98 2.44 -10.64
CA LEU A 63 -3.03 3.87 -10.37
C LEU A 63 -4.49 4.27 -10.16
N LEU A 64 -4.79 4.80 -8.98
CA LEU A 64 -6.15 5.28 -8.66
C LEU A 64 -6.43 6.60 -9.38
N SER A 65 -7.61 6.69 -9.99
CA SER A 65 -8.02 7.90 -10.71
C SER A 65 -8.54 9.01 -9.79
N GLN A 66 -8.91 8.68 -8.54
CA GLN A 66 -9.51 9.62 -7.60
C GLN A 66 -8.91 9.48 -6.21
N LEU A 67 -8.62 10.65 -5.61
CA LEU A 67 -8.22 10.77 -4.22
C LEU A 67 -9.45 10.66 -3.29
N GLY A 68 -9.19 10.25 -2.07
CA GLY A 68 -10.21 10.22 -1.02
C GLY A 68 -10.86 8.86 -0.81
N LYS A 69 -11.56 8.71 0.30
CA LYS A 69 -12.09 7.43 0.79
C LYS A 69 -13.09 6.77 -0.17
N ALA A 70 -14.00 7.54 -0.73
CA ALA A 70 -15.01 7.02 -1.64
C ALA A 70 -14.38 6.50 -2.94
N GLY A 71 -13.42 7.27 -3.53
CA GLY A 71 -12.67 6.85 -4.70
C GLY A 71 -11.84 5.59 -4.43
N ALA A 72 -11.13 5.55 -3.31
CA ALA A 72 -10.32 4.40 -2.92
C ALA A 72 -11.19 3.14 -2.69
N ALA A 73 -12.35 3.27 -2.03
CA ALA A 73 -13.26 2.15 -1.80
C ALA A 73 -13.84 1.60 -3.11
N GLY A 74 -14.27 2.48 -4.03
CA GLY A 74 -14.75 2.09 -5.35
C GLY A 74 -13.67 1.40 -6.17
N ALA A 75 -12.47 1.97 -6.20
CA ALA A 75 -11.33 1.38 -6.91
C ALA A 75 -10.94 0.01 -6.35
N ALA A 76 -10.91 -0.15 -5.03
CA ALA A 76 -10.61 -1.43 -4.39
C ALA A 76 -11.68 -2.50 -4.69
N ALA A 77 -12.97 -2.12 -4.69
CA ALA A 77 -14.06 -3.02 -5.07
C ALA A 77 -13.94 -3.48 -6.53
N SER A 78 -13.69 -2.55 -7.44
CA SER A 78 -13.48 -2.84 -8.86
C SER A 78 -12.27 -3.74 -9.08
N MET A 79 -11.15 -3.46 -8.41
CA MET A 79 -9.95 -4.30 -8.47
C MET A 79 -10.23 -5.73 -8.01
N ARG A 80 -10.93 -5.91 -6.89
CA ARG A 80 -11.31 -7.25 -6.39
C ARG A 80 -12.20 -8.01 -7.37
N SER A 81 -13.06 -7.30 -8.11
CA SER A 81 -13.90 -7.90 -9.15
C SER A 81 -13.09 -8.32 -10.37
N SER A 82 -12.06 -7.56 -10.71
CA SER A 82 -11.19 -7.86 -11.86
C SER A 82 -10.16 -8.93 -11.54
N TYR A 83 -9.54 -8.90 -10.36
CA TYR A 83 -8.45 -9.79 -9.96
C TYR A 83 -8.84 -10.59 -8.71
N THR A 84 -9.59 -11.65 -8.91
CA THR A 84 -10.23 -12.43 -7.82
C THR A 84 -9.25 -13.29 -7.01
N GLY A 85 -8.05 -13.54 -7.53
CA GLY A 85 -7.02 -14.34 -6.87
C GLY A 85 -6.11 -13.55 -5.91
N MET A 86 -6.29 -12.25 -5.78
CA MET A 86 -5.42 -11.42 -4.94
C MET A 86 -5.41 -11.84 -3.48
N ARG A 87 -4.22 -12.05 -2.98
CA ARG A 87 -3.92 -12.44 -1.59
C ARG A 87 -3.27 -11.33 -0.78
N LEU A 88 -2.57 -10.43 -1.45
CA LEU A 88 -1.88 -9.29 -0.83
C LEU A 88 -2.13 -8.03 -1.65
N ALA A 89 -2.46 -6.95 -0.96
CA ALA A 89 -2.50 -5.61 -1.53
C ALA A 89 -1.54 -4.70 -0.75
N LEU A 90 -0.64 -4.05 -1.45
CA LEU A 90 0.31 -3.08 -0.92
C LEU A 90 -0.12 -1.69 -1.37
N LEU A 91 -0.41 -0.82 -0.42
CA LEU A 91 -0.57 0.59 -0.71
C LEU A 91 0.80 1.26 -0.57
N THR A 92 1.32 1.79 -1.67
CA THR A 92 2.60 2.51 -1.70
C THR A 92 2.32 4.00 -1.87
N SER A 93 2.97 4.80 -1.04
CA SER A 93 2.77 6.24 -1.02
C SER A 93 3.99 6.97 -0.51
N VAL A 94 4.18 8.20 -1.00
CA VAL A 94 5.10 9.15 -0.36
C VAL A 94 4.47 9.60 0.94
N CYS A 95 5.19 9.50 2.05
CA CYS A 95 4.71 9.92 3.36
C CYS A 95 5.59 11.00 3.98
N GLY A 96 4.96 11.86 4.76
CA GLY A 96 5.66 12.75 5.68
C GLY A 96 6.01 12.00 6.97
N SER A 97 7.16 12.30 7.54
CA SER A 97 7.56 11.76 8.84
C SER A 97 8.05 12.86 9.76
N VAL A 98 7.95 12.61 11.06
CA VAL A 98 8.64 13.45 12.05
C VAL A 98 10.09 12.97 12.08
N PRO A 99 11.08 13.86 11.83
CA PRO A 99 12.48 13.47 11.69
C PRO A 99 13.06 12.76 12.92
N ARG A 100 12.49 13.00 14.09
CA ARG A 100 12.91 12.39 15.35
C ARG A 100 11.69 11.83 16.09
N VAL A 101 11.61 10.52 16.19
CA VAL A 101 10.50 9.83 16.89
C VAL A 101 10.81 9.74 18.38
N ASP A 102 12.07 9.47 18.71
CA ASP A 102 12.61 9.49 20.07
C ASP A 102 14.09 9.86 20.06
N GLN A 103 14.79 9.74 21.22
CA GLN A 103 16.23 10.07 21.32
C GLN A 103 17.13 9.10 20.53
N HIS A 104 16.62 7.95 20.09
CA HIS A 104 17.41 6.88 19.48
C HIS A 104 17.07 6.60 18.02
N GLU A 105 15.90 7.07 17.55
CA GLU A 105 15.44 6.81 16.19
C GLU A 105 15.30 8.11 15.40
N GLN A 106 16.08 8.23 14.32
CA GLN A 106 15.99 9.30 13.34
C GLN A 106 15.50 8.72 12.02
N ILE A 107 14.59 9.44 11.37
CA ILE A 107 14.09 9.11 10.05
C ILE A 107 14.68 10.09 9.05
N PHE A 108 15.28 9.58 8.00
CA PHE A 108 15.94 10.35 6.95
C PHE A 108 15.16 10.28 5.64
N LEU A 109 15.38 11.26 4.77
CA LEU A 109 14.88 11.20 3.40
C LEU A 109 15.45 9.96 2.68
N GLY A 110 14.56 9.18 2.07
CA GLY A 110 14.92 7.92 1.42
C GLY A 110 14.70 6.67 2.28
N ASP A 111 14.35 6.83 3.56
CA ASP A 111 13.96 5.68 4.38
C ASP A 111 12.59 5.15 3.95
N VAL A 112 12.47 3.83 3.93
CA VAL A 112 11.20 3.14 3.65
C VAL A 112 10.51 2.78 4.96
N ILE A 113 9.29 3.26 5.14
CA ILE A 113 8.47 3.03 6.33
C ILE A 113 7.40 2.01 6.02
N ILE A 114 7.39 0.90 6.75
CA ILE A 114 6.34 -0.11 6.66
C ILE A 114 5.39 0.08 7.84
N SER A 115 4.14 0.44 7.55
CA SER A 115 3.11 0.61 8.58
C SER A 115 2.82 -0.70 9.28
N LYS A 116 2.79 -0.66 10.62
CA LYS A 116 2.37 -1.79 11.45
C LYS A 116 0.85 -1.87 11.59
N THR A 117 0.19 -0.71 11.58
CA THR A 117 -1.26 -0.57 11.76
C THR A 117 -1.79 0.56 10.91
N VAL A 118 -3.06 0.48 10.55
CA VAL A 118 -3.79 1.54 9.86
C VAL A 118 -4.95 1.96 10.75
N PHE A 119 -5.16 3.26 10.92
CA PHE A 119 -6.30 3.79 11.65
C PHE A 119 -7.06 4.82 10.79
N GLN A 120 -8.33 4.93 11.03
CA GLN A 120 -9.17 5.89 10.32
C GLN A 120 -9.14 7.22 11.06
N TYR A 121 -8.44 8.22 10.49
CA TYR A 121 -8.19 9.51 11.14
C TYR A 121 -9.46 10.35 11.39
N ASP A 122 -10.53 10.11 10.67
CA ASP A 122 -11.81 10.82 10.79
C ASP A 122 -12.90 9.97 11.46
N PHE A 123 -12.53 8.88 12.13
CA PHE A 123 -13.42 8.07 12.91
C PHE A 123 -13.34 8.48 14.39
N GLY A 124 -14.41 9.07 14.90
CA GLY A 124 -14.42 9.61 16.26
C GLY A 124 -15.76 10.21 16.65
N TRP A 125 -15.77 10.85 17.80
CA TRP A 125 -16.90 11.61 18.28
C TRP A 125 -16.69 13.10 18.08
N GLN A 126 -17.62 13.75 17.40
CA GLN A 126 -17.64 15.19 17.24
C GLN A 126 -18.42 15.84 18.40
N PHE A 127 -17.73 16.67 19.16
CA PHE A 127 -18.33 17.59 20.13
C PHE A 127 -18.29 19.00 19.56
N LEU A 128 -18.94 19.96 20.26
CA LEU A 128 -19.06 21.35 19.78
C LEU A 128 -17.71 21.95 19.37
N ASP A 129 -16.66 21.72 20.16
CA ASP A 129 -15.34 22.34 19.95
C ASP A 129 -14.19 21.33 19.82
N VAL A 130 -14.45 20.02 19.89
CA VAL A 130 -13.40 19.00 19.92
C VAL A 130 -13.83 17.76 19.14
N PHE A 131 -12.92 17.22 18.35
CA PHE A 131 -13.06 15.90 17.76
C PHE A 131 -12.19 14.90 18.51
N LEU A 132 -12.82 13.90 19.13
CA LEU A 132 -12.12 12.81 19.81
C LEU A 132 -12.00 11.61 18.88
N HIS A 133 -10.79 11.29 18.48
CA HIS A 133 -10.53 10.11 17.67
C HIS A 133 -10.82 8.83 18.44
N LYS A 134 -11.44 7.87 17.77
CA LYS A 134 -11.49 6.49 18.21
C LYS A 134 -10.18 5.82 17.84
N ASN A 135 -9.35 5.56 18.83
CA ASN A 135 -8.02 4.98 18.65
C ASN A 135 -7.79 3.73 19.50
N THR A 136 -8.87 3.08 19.96
CA THR A 136 -8.75 1.81 20.68
C THR A 136 -8.29 0.71 19.72
N VAL A 137 -7.77 -0.39 20.27
CA VAL A 137 -7.34 -1.55 19.48
C VAL A 137 -8.49 -2.13 18.64
N GLU A 138 -9.73 -1.98 19.12
CA GLU A 138 -10.96 -2.43 18.47
C GLU A 138 -11.40 -1.50 17.35
N ASP A 139 -11.08 -0.21 17.45
CA ASP A 139 -11.39 0.82 16.47
C ASP A 139 -10.36 0.90 15.34
N THR A 140 -9.19 0.31 15.50
CA THR A 140 -8.18 0.26 14.43
C THR A 140 -8.62 -0.73 13.36
N LEU A 141 -8.69 -0.26 12.13
CA LEU A 141 -8.87 -1.12 10.95
C LEU A 141 -7.74 -2.16 10.97
N GLY A 142 -8.09 -3.34 11.35
CA GLY A 142 -7.31 -4.52 11.61
C GLY A 142 -5.83 -4.53 11.21
N ARG A 143 -5.02 -5.23 11.98
CA ARG A 143 -3.68 -5.62 11.54
C ARG A 143 -3.81 -6.20 10.14
N ALA A 144 -2.91 -5.81 9.23
CA ALA A 144 -2.65 -6.61 8.06
C ALA A 144 -2.64 -8.08 8.49
N ASP A 145 -3.48 -8.89 7.87
CA ASP A 145 -3.64 -10.29 8.21
C ASP A 145 -2.27 -10.90 8.48
N ARG A 146 -2.17 -11.70 9.53
CA ARG A 146 -0.92 -12.40 9.84
C ARG A 146 -0.63 -13.39 8.72
N TYR A 147 -0.19 -12.88 7.59
CA TYR A 147 0.47 -13.73 6.62
C TYR A 147 1.80 -14.15 7.25
N PRO A 148 2.07 -15.44 7.37
CA PRO A 148 3.40 -15.88 7.75
C PRO A 148 4.33 -15.54 6.58
N TRP A 149 4.83 -14.30 6.56
CA TRP A 149 6.00 -14.00 5.76
C TRP A 149 7.09 -14.93 6.25
N PRO A 150 7.62 -15.82 5.42
CA PRO A 150 8.89 -16.42 5.75
C PRO A 150 9.81 -15.22 5.98
N ARG A 151 10.49 -15.18 7.12
CA ARG A 151 11.49 -14.18 7.44
C ARG A 151 12.66 -14.37 6.47
N HIS A 152 12.46 -14.02 5.23
CA HIS A 152 13.55 -13.81 4.31
C HIS A 152 14.15 -12.47 4.72
N HIS A 153 15.30 -12.53 5.37
CA HIS A 153 16.16 -11.40 5.51
C HIS A 153 16.31 -10.79 4.12
N VAL A 154 15.78 -9.60 3.93
CA VAL A 154 16.10 -8.78 2.78
C VAL A 154 17.61 -8.51 2.89
N ARG A 155 18.40 -9.31 2.22
CA ARG A 155 19.81 -9.02 2.05
C ARG A 155 19.90 -7.88 1.05
N ASP A 156 20.12 -6.70 1.56
CA ASP A 156 20.57 -5.57 0.77
C ASP A 156 21.85 -5.99 -0.02
N ARG A 157 21.80 -5.88 -1.32
CA ARG A 157 22.96 -6.08 -2.19
C ARG A 157 23.91 -4.89 -2.19
N SER A 158 23.57 -3.80 -1.53
CA SER A 158 24.45 -2.63 -1.32
C SER A 158 24.71 -2.47 0.16
N GLY A 159 25.71 -3.14 0.69
CA GLY A 159 26.10 -3.12 2.10
C GLY A 159 25.69 -1.87 2.89
N SER A 160 24.85 -2.05 3.87
CA SER A 160 24.38 -1.11 4.88
C SER A 160 23.04 -0.40 4.59
N ARG A 161 21.95 -0.99 5.06
CA ARG A 161 20.90 -0.36 5.89
C ARG A 161 19.70 -1.31 6.04
N SER A 162 19.45 -1.74 7.24
CA SER A 162 18.33 -2.61 7.59
C SER A 162 17.02 -1.81 7.53
N ALA A 163 15.98 -2.39 6.95
CA ALA A 163 14.62 -1.87 7.09
C ALA A 163 14.24 -1.92 8.57
N ARG A 164 14.00 -0.78 9.19
CA ARG A 164 13.53 -0.69 10.58
C ARG A 164 12.01 -0.69 10.61
N THR A 165 11.45 -1.59 11.39
CA THR A 165 10.03 -1.54 11.74
C THR A 165 9.88 -0.54 12.90
N THR A 166 9.37 0.65 12.64
CA THR A 166 9.14 1.64 13.68
C THR A 166 7.77 1.45 14.33
N ASN A 167 7.75 1.32 15.64
CA ASN A 167 6.55 1.37 16.47
C ASN A 167 6.20 2.85 16.77
N SER A 168 5.79 3.62 15.77
CA SER A 168 5.35 4.99 16.06
C SER A 168 3.92 4.97 16.60
N SER A 169 3.80 5.09 17.92
CA SER A 169 2.57 5.55 18.54
C SER A 169 2.45 7.06 18.27
N PHE A 170 1.57 7.43 17.38
CA PHE A 170 1.28 8.83 17.08
C PHE A 170 0.52 9.43 18.29
N SER A 171 1.17 10.28 19.07
CA SER A 171 0.50 11.17 20.02
C SER A 171 0.10 12.45 19.28
N PRO A 172 -1.19 12.86 19.29
CA PRO A 172 -1.59 14.07 18.63
C PRO A 172 -0.94 15.28 19.35
N VAL A 173 -0.26 16.10 18.58
CA VAL A 173 0.23 17.41 19.05
C VAL A 173 -0.99 18.28 19.28
N ALA A 174 -1.21 18.68 20.53
CA ALA A 174 -2.21 19.68 20.88
C ALA A 174 -1.80 21.01 20.28
N SER A 175 -2.56 21.50 19.31
CA SER A 175 -2.47 22.89 18.85
C SER A 175 -3.06 23.81 19.92
N ARG A 176 -2.27 24.74 20.37
CA ARG A 176 -2.74 25.94 21.09
C ARG A 176 -3.31 26.94 20.10
#